data_07cb20f7368c020e09253cf34a86fc1b
#
_entry.id   07cb20f7368c020e09253cf34a86fc1b
#
_cell.length_a   1.000
_cell.length_b   1.000
_cell.length_c   1.000
_cell.angle_alpha   90.00
_cell.angle_beta   90.00
_cell.angle_gamma   90.00
#
_symmetry.space_group_name_H-M   'P 1'
#
loop_
_entity.id
_entity.type
_entity.pdbx_description
1 polymer ?
#
loop_
_entity_poly.entity_id
_entity_poly.type
_entity_poly.pdbx_seq_one_letter_code
_entity_poly.pdbx_strand_id
1 'polypeptide(L)'
;GISNWYEYYRHNGLTLPPKDWQGDDLDILAKYCFSRALDSNDFASIKPLFEKNQKTLQEGEDRQSGNYNRFWDERNYLQHANRIQASVFVLQGLNDWNVKPDQGIRLYEKLQELGKDRMMLLHQGQHIYTYHLEDSPTLGLIDRWLDYYLKGIDTGIQNESKIYIENNLDQKLWMQEEVWPPKSYKSYRVQENGNQMIVDDLSQTIYDRKQKNTKAWQDELVLTQNAHSLSFDLETMKEDTRFAGRA
;
A
#
# COMPACT_ATOMS: atom_id res chain seq x y z
N GLY A 1 -1.78 4.09 6.19
CA GLY A 1 -2.73 4.53 7.20
C GLY A 1 -3.86 3.53 7.39
N ILE A 2 -4.88 3.92 8.12
CA ILE A 2 -6.04 3.04 8.40
C ILE A 2 -6.84 2.69 7.14
N SER A 3 -6.92 3.61 6.17
CA SER A 3 -7.52 3.31 4.87
C SER A 3 -6.81 2.16 4.15
N ASN A 4 -5.51 2.01 4.35
CA ASN A 4 -4.77 0.86 3.87
C ASN A 4 -5.29 -0.46 4.47
N TRP A 5 -5.65 -0.47 5.74
CA TRP A 5 -6.24 -1.64 6.39
C TRP A 5 -7.57 -2.01 5.77
N TYR A 6 -8.40 -1.03 5.42
CA TYR A 6 -9.62 -1.29 4.69
C TYR A 6 -9.32 -2.01 3.36
N GLU A 7 -8.42 -1.49 2.54
CA GLU A 7 -8.07 -2.10 1.25
C GLU A 7 -7.38 -3.46 1.39
N TYR A 8 -6.61 -3.65 2.45
CA TYR A 8 -5.91 -4.90 2.72
C TYR A 8 -6.83 -6.01 3.17
N TYR A 9 -7.82 -5.71 4.00
CA TYR A 9 -8.65 -6.73 4.64
C TYR A 9 -10.01 -6.92 4.00
N ARG A 10 -10.55 -5.92 3.34
CA ARG A 10 -11.94 -5.95 2.90
C ARG A 10 -12.24 -6.96 1.81
N HIS A 11 -11.45 -7.00 0.77
CA HIS A 11 -11.64 -8.00 -0.28
C HIS A 11 -11.34 -9.42 0.18
N ASN A 12 -10.75 -9.58 1.29
CA ASN A 12 -10.40 -10.86 1.85
C ASN A 12 -11.58 -11.58 2.49
N GLY A 13 -12.60 -10.88 2.89
CA GLY A 13 -13.86 -11.47 3.28
C GLY A 13 -14.46 -12.36 2.19
N LEU A 14 -14.00 -12.16 0.96
CA LEU A 14 -14.39 -12.97 -0.18
C LEU A 14 -13.72 -14.34 -0.21
N THR A 15 -12.62 -14.50 0.44
CA THR A 15 -11.74 -15.63 0.17
C THR A 15 -11.77 -16.70 1.21
N LEU A 16 -12.15 -16.38 2.42
CA LEU A 16 -12.04 -17.33 3.52
C LEU A 16 -13.34 -17.46 4.28
N PRO A 17 -13.65 -18.67 4.70
CA PRO A 17 -14.74 -18.90 5.64
C PRO A 17 -14.56 -18.03 6.89
N PRO A 18 -15.63 -17.62 7.57
CA PRO A 18 -15.54 -16.80 8.78
C PRO A 18 -14.67 -17.37 9.90
N LYS A 19 -14.33 -18.65 9.80
CA LYS A 19 -13.50 -19.36 10.76
C LYS A 19 -12.02 -19.26 10.48
N ASP A 20 -11.64 -18.94 9.24
CA ASP A 20 -10.25 -18.89 8.83
C ASP A 20 -9.79 -17.44 8.84
N TRP A 21 -8.82 -17.22 9.67
CA TRP A 21 -8.26 -15.93 9.90
C TRP A 21 -7.26 -15.55 8.79
N GLN A 22 -7.32 -14.31 8.33
CA GLN A 22 -6.58 -13.89 7.15
C GLN A 22 -5.45 -12.92 7.42
N GLY A 23 -5.26 -12.53 8.59
CA GLY A 23 -4.26 -11.54 8.92
C GLY A 23 -4.67 -10.78 10.17
N ASP A 24 -3.92 -9.75 10.46
CA ASP A 24 -4.12 -8.98 11.67
C ASP A 24 -5.12 -7.84 11.44
N ASP A 25 -6.40 -8.13 11.60
CA ASP A 25 -7.41 -7.08 11.66
C ASP A 25 -7.14 -6.11 12.80
N LEU A 26 -7.69 -4.92 12.74
CA LEU A 26 -7.42 -3.85 13.70
C LEU A 26 -7.71 -4.27 15.14
N ASP A 27 -8.78 -5.01 15.37
CA ASP A 27 -9.14 -5.51 16.68
C ASP A 27 -8.13 -6.55 17.19
N ILE A 28 -7.62 -7.40 16.31
CA ILE A 28 -6.58 -8.40 16.61
C ILE A 28 -5.25 -7.71 16.91
N LEU A 29 -4.85 -6.76 16.08
CA LEU A 29 -3.63 -5.98 16.32
C LEU A 29 -3.71 -5.18 17.62
N ALA A 30 -4.83 -4.54 17.89
CA ALA A 30 -5.03 -3.83 19.14
C ALA A 30 -4.89 -4.78 20.33
N LYS A 31 -5.52 -5.96 20.27
CA LYS A 31 -5.37 -6.99 21.31
C LYS A 31 -3.92 -7.41 21.50
N TYR A 32 -3.21 -7.61 20.39
CA TYR A 32 -1.82 -8.03 20.41
C TYR A 32 -0.90 -6.95 21.00
N CYS A 33 -1.08 -5.71 20.61
CA CYS A 33 -0.31 -4.59 21.15
C CYS A 33 -0.51 -4.42 22.65
N PHE A 34 -1.74 -4.49 23.12
CA PHE A 34 -2.04 -4.36 24.54
C PHE A 34 -1.56 -5.56 25.37
N SER A 35 -1.52 -6.76 24.82
CA SER A 35 -1.05 -7.95 25.53
C SER A 35 0.44 -7.95 25.85
N ARG A 36 1.22 -7.09 25.20
CA ARG A 36 2.68 -7.05 25.36
C ARG A 36 3.17 -6.20 26.53
N ALA A 37 2.38 -5.25 26.95
CA ALA A 37 2.92 -4.11 27.69
C ALA A 37 2.61 -4.13 29.18
N LEU A 38 1.70 -4.98 29.64
CA LEU A 38 1.11 -4.79 30.94
C LEU A 38 1.23 -6.05 31.79
N ASP A 39 1.69 -5.88 32.99
CA ASP A 39 1.48 -6.89 34.00
C ASP A 39 -0.02 -7.04 34.30
N SER A 40 -0.39 -8.07 35.02
CA SER A 40 -1.78 -8.40 35.30
C SER A 40 -2.53 -7.30 36.05
N ASN A 41 -1.82 -6.51 36.87
CA ASN A 41 -2.44 -5.45 37.65
C ASN A 41 -2.70 -4.22 36.83
N ASP A 42 -1.75 -3.82 35.96
CA ASP A 42 -1.91 -2.70 35.05
C ASP A 42 -3.01 -2.97 34.04
N PHE A 43 -3.06 -4.19 33.51
CA PHE A 43 -4.13 -4.57 32.57
C PHE A 43 -5.51 -4.52 33.22
N ALA A 44 -5.64 -4.90 34.46
CA ALA A 44 -6.92 -4.86 35.18
C ALA A 44 -7.51 -3.45 35.22
N SER A 45 -6.69 -2.41 35.34
CA SER A 45 -7.12 -1.01 35.39
C SER A 45 -7.67 -0.50 34.06
N ILE A 46 -7.11 -0.96 32.94
CA ILE A 46 -7.50 -0.52 31.59
C ILE A 46 -8.46 -1.48 30.89
N LYS A 47 -8.71 -2.64 31.46
CA LYS A 47 -9.53 -3.70 30.84
C LYS A 47 -10.89 -3.20 30.33
N PRO A 48 -11.68 -2.40 31.07
CA PRO A 48 -12.97 -1.92 30.58
C PRO A 48 -12.86 -1.03 29.32
N LEU A 49 -11.80 -0.20 29.27
CA LEU A 49 -11.54 0.63 28.11
C LEU A 49 -11.07 -0.22 26.91
N PHE A 50 -10.24 -1.20 27.16
CA PHE A 50 -9.78 -2.15 26.16
C PHE A 50 -10.97 -2.92 25.54
N GLU A 51 -11.85 -3.50 26.35
CA GLU A 51 -13.01 -4.24 25.89
C GLU A 51 -13.97 -3.35 25.06
N LYS A 52 -14.18 -2.12 25.52
CA LYS A 52 -14.96 -1.14 24.77
C LYS A 52 -14.34 -0.84 23.41
N ASN A 53 -13.04 -0.63 23.36
CA ASN A 53 -12.32 -0.34 22.11
C ASN A 53 -12.33 -1.55 21.17
N GLN A 54 -12.15 -2.76 21.69
CA GLN A 54 -12.26 -3.99 20.90
C GLN A 54 -13.60 -4.10 20.21
N LYS A 55 -14.68 -3.88 20.95
CA LYS A 55 -16.03 -3.89 20.39
C LYS A 55 -16.22 -2.82 19.33
N THR A 56 -15.75 -1.60 19.58
CA THR A 56 -15.82 -0.49 18.61
C THR A 56 -15.08 -0.81 17.31
N LEU A 57 -13.90 -1.45 17.39
CA LEU A 57 -13.14 -1.86 16.23
C LEU A 57 -13.89 -2.94 15.44
N GLN A 58 -14.35 -4.00 16.10
CA GLN A 58 -15.08 -5.11 15.47
C GLN A 58 -16.35 -4.65 14.76
N GLU A 59 -17.15 -3.81 15.41
CA GLU A 59 -18.37 -3.25 14.83
C GLU A 59 -18.05 -2.28 13.67
N GLY A 60 -17.02 -1.44 13.85
CA GLY A 60 -16.64 -0.44 12.85
C GLY A 60 -16.04 -1.05 11.60
N GLU A 61 -15.25 -2.11 11.73
CA GLU A 61 -14.66 -2.82 10.60
C GLU A 61 -15.70 -3.41 9.65
N ASP A 62 -16.86 -3.79 10.18
CA ASP A 62 -17.96 -4.39 9.42
C ASP A 62 -17.49 -5.47 8.43
N ARG A 63 -16.87 -6.50 8.97
CA ARG A 63 -16.34 -7.63 8.17
C ARG A 63 -17.41 -8.33 7.36
N GLN A 64 -18.66 -8.32 7.85
CA GLN A 64 -19.74 -9.05 7.22
C GLN A 64 -20.17 -8.44 5.88
N SER A 65 -20.38 -7.13 5.84
CA SER A 65 -20.82 -6.47 4.60
C SER A 65 -19.66 -6.09 3.67
N GLY A 66 -18.50 -5.84 4.23
CA GLY A 66 -17.33 -5.37 3.47
C GLY A 66 -17.42 -3.92 3.01
N ASN A 67 -18.43 -3.17 3.40
CA ASN A 67 -18.66 -1.83 2.91
C ASN A 67 -17.74 -0.79 3.55
N TYR A 68 -17.32 0.17 2.71
CA TYR A 68 -16.69 1.38 3.21
C TYR A 68 -17.72 2.22 3.95
N ASN A 69 -17.50 2.45 5.24
CA ASN A 69 -18.44 3.12 6.12
C ASN A 69 -17.77 4.31 6.84
N ARG A 70 -18.53 4.96 7.73
CA ARG A 70 -18.06 6.12 8.48
C ARG A 70 -16.81 5.82 9.32
N PHE A 71 -16.68 4.63 9.87
CA PHE A 71 -15.51 4.23 10.65
C PHE A 71 -14.22 4.33 9.81
N TRP A 72 -14.27 3.87 8.56
CA TRP A 72 -13.14 3.95 7.63
C TRP A 72 -12.90 5.36 7.13
N ASP A 73 -13.98 6.09 6.83
CA ASP A 73 -13.90 7.46 6.33
C ASP A 73 -13.26 8.42 7.35
N GLU A 74 -13.66 8.34 8.60
CA GLU A 74 -13.05 9.14 9.69
C GLU A 74 -11.54 8.89 9.88
N ARG A 75 -11.03 7.79 9.35
CA ARG A 75 -9.63 7.36 9.42
C ARG A 75 -8.87 7.54 8.10
N ASN A 76 -9.53 8.05 7.11
CA ASN A 76 -8.93 8.39 5.83
C ASN A 76 -8.25 9.76 5.89
N TYR A 77 -7.04 9.79 6.43
CA TYR A 77 -6.30 11.03 6.64
C TYR A 77 -5.82 11.70 5.35
N LEU A 78 -5.90 11.04 4.20
CA LEU A 78 -5.52 11.63 2.92
C LEU A 78 -6.37 12.85 2.58
N GLN A 79 -7.65 12.85 2.94
CA GLN A 79 -8.55 14.00 2.75
C GLN A 79 -8.16 15.24 3.58
N HIS A 80 -7.26 15.08 4.54
CA HIS A 80 -6.72 16.15 5.38
C HIS A 80 -5.26 16.50 5.09
N ALA A 81 -4.71 16.02 3.96
CA ALA A 81 -3.31 16.26 3.59
C ALA A 81 -2.98 17.76 3.44
N ASN A 82 -3.96 18.60 3.17
CA ASN A 82 -3.80 20.06 3.15
C ASN A 82 -3.29 20.64 4.47
N ARG A 83 -3.52 19.96 5.60
CA ARG A 83 -3.06 20.36 6.94
C ARG A 83 -1.60 19.99 7.22
N ILE A 84 -0.98 19.18 6.37
CA ILE A 84 0.42 18.81 6.52
C ILE A 84 1.28 20.04 6.28
N GLN A 85 2.11 20.39 7.25
CA GLN A 85 3.06 21.51 7.19
C GLN A 85 4.51 21.03 7.03
N ALA A 86 4.79 19.84 7.52
CA ALA A 86 6.11 19.23 7.38
C ALA A 86 6.39 18.83 5.93
N SER A 87 7.66 18.86 5.57
CA SER A 87 8.16 18.17 4.37
C SER A 87 7.99 16.66 4.50
N VAL A 88 7.66 15.98 3.43
CA VAL A 88 7.34 14.55 3.45
C VAL A 88 8.21 13.77 2.48
N PHE A 89 8.93 12.79 2.99
CA PHE A 89 9.65 11.82 2.18
C PHE A 89 8.94 10.47 2.24
N VAL A 90 8.38 10.03 1.11
CA VAL A 90 7.67 8.77 0.96
C VAL A 90 8.65 7.70 0.47
N LEU A 91 8.78 6.61 1.22
CA LEU A 91 9.51 5.42 0.81
C LEU A 91 8.54 4.25 0.70
N GLN A 92 8.50 3.60 -0.46
CA GLN A 92 7.52 2.55 -0.72
C GLN A 92 8.12 1.42 -1.56
N GLY A 93 7.92 0.20 -1.10
CA GLY A 93 8.20 -1.01 -1.87
C GLY A 93 7.10 -1.30 -2.89
N LEU A 94 7.46 -1.51 -4.14
CA LEU A 94 6.50 -1.82 -5.21
C LEU A 94 5.96 -3.26 -5.11
N ASN A 95 6.67 -4.13 -4.41
CA ASN A 95 6.22 -5.49 -4.10
C ASN A 95 5.75 -5.63 -2.64
N ASP A 96 5.39 -4.54 -1.99
CA ASP A 96 4.86 -4.56 -0.64
C ASP A 96 3.41 -5.07 -0.65
N TRP A 97 3.24 -6.29 -0.18
CA TRP A 97 1.91 -6.91 -0.05
C TRP A 97 1.20 -6.51 1.24
N ASN A 98 1.94 -5.97 2.22
CA ASN A 98 1.40 -5.54 3.51
C ASN A 98 0.89 -4.10 3.46
N VAL A 99 1.76 -3.14 3.10
CA VAL A 99 1.34 -1.77 2.85
C VAL A 99 1.34 -1.53 1.34
N LYS A 100 0.18 -1.64 0.74
CA LYS A 100 0.05 -1.61 -0.72
C LYS A 100 0.68 -0.34 -1.33
N PRO A 101 1.41 -0.46 -2.44
CA PRO A 101 2.16 0.63 -3.05
C PRO A 101 1.31 1.87 -3.33
N ASP A 102 0.06 1.67 -3.69
CA ASP A 102 -0.89 2.73 -3.98
C ASP A 102 -1.07 3.72 -2.82
N GLN A 103 -0.87 3.29 -1.57
CA GLN A 103 -1.03 4.16 -0.39
C GLN A 103 0.04 5.25 -0.32
N GLY A 104 1.29 4.90 -0.57
CA GLY A 104 2.39 5.87 -0.63
C GLY A 104 2.26 6.79 -1.84
N ILE A 105 1.93 6.23 -2.98
CA ILE A 105 1.77 6.97 -4.24
C ILE A 105 0.62 7.98 -4.14
N ARG A 106 -0.54 7.61 -3.64
CA ARG A 106 -1.67 8.54 -3.43
C ARG A 106 -1.32 9.68 -2.48
N LEU A 107 -0.58 9.40 -1.42
CA LEU A 107 -0.11 10.46 -0.52
C LEU A 107 0.80 11.44 -1.28
N TYR A 108 1.76 10.91 -2.03
CA TYR A 108 2.67 11.74 -2.83
C TYR A 108 1.92 12.60 -3.85
N GLU A 109 1.00 12.00 -4.62
CA GLU A 109 0.14 12.72 -5.58
C GLU A 109 -0.61 13.87 -4.92
N LYS A 110 -1.18 13.60 -3.75
CA LYS A 110 -1.93 14.63 -3.01
C LYS A 110 -1.04 15.75 -2.51
N LEU A 111 0.15 15.45 -2.03
CA LEU A 111 1.14 16.46 -1.65
C LEU A 111 1.62 17.26 -2.87
N GLN A 112 1.75 16.60 -4.02
CA GLN A 112 2.08 17.25 -5.29
C GLN A 112 1.00 18.25 -5.72
N GLU A 113 -0.26 17.86 -5.71
CA GLU A 113 -1.40 18.76 -5.99
C GLU A 113 -1.40 20.00 -5.07
N LEU A 114 -1.05 19.80 -3.81
CA LEU A 114 -1.04 20.83 -2.79
C LEU A 114 0.24 21.68 -2.79
N GLY A 115 1.20 21.40 -3.67
CA GLY A 115 2.47 22.14 -3.73
C GLY A 115 3.33 21.99 -2.49
N LYS A 116 3.20 20.88 -1.74
CA LYS A 116 3.98 20.64 -0.52
C LYS A 116 5.38 20.15 -0.84
N ASP A 117 6.34 20.47 0.03
CA ASP A 117 7.69 19.90 -0.04
C ASP A 117 7.61 18.40 0.15
N ARG A 118 8.08 17.68 -0.85
CA ARG A 118 7.93 16.24 -0.93
C ARG A 118 9.04 15.58 -1.72
N MET A 119 9.30 14.33 -1.41
CA MET A 119 10.12 13.42 -2.19
C MET A 119 9.51 12.02 -2.12
N MET A 120 9.72 11.20 -3.15
CA MET A 120 9.27 9.82 -3.18
C MET A 120 10.38 8.92 -3.70
N LEU A 121 10.58 7.78 -3.04
CA LEU A 121 11.45 6.72 -3.49
C LEU A 121 10.66 5.42 -3.57
N LEU A 122 10.61 4.83 -4.76
CA LEU A 122 9.96 3.57 -5.05
C LEU A 122 11.02 2.50 -5.32
N HIS A 123 11.08 1.46 -4.51
CA HIS A 123 12.02 0.35 -4.67
C HIS A 123 11.29 -0.96 -5.01
N GLN A 124 12.00 -1.92 -5.62
CA GLN A 124 11.40 -3.20 -6.03
C GLN A 124 11.21 -4.19 -4.88
N GLY A 125 11.64 -3.85 -3.69
CA GLY A 125 11.51 -4.72 -2.50
C GLY A 125 10.08 -4.78 -1.96
N GLN A 126 9.95 -5.62 -0.94
CA GLN A 126 8.72 -5.79 -0.16
C GLN A 126 8.66 -4.78 1.00
N HIS A 127 7.93 -5.15 2.07
CA HIS A 127 7.87 -4.40 3.32
C HIS A 127 9.19 -4.56 4.08
N ILE A 128 10.14 -3.69 3.80
CA ILE A 128 11.50 -3.74 4.36
C ILE A 128 11.87 -2.44 5.05
N TYR A 129 12.88 -2.51 5.89
CA TYR A 129 13.47 -1.31 6.48
C TYR A 129 14.47 -0.66 5.52
N THR A 130 14.59 0.65 5.62
CA THR A 130 15.47 1.44 4.74
C THR A 130 16.95 1.02 4.78
N TYR A 131 17.41 0.51 5.91
CA TYR A 131 18.78 0.03 6.05
C TYR A 131 19.06 -1.29 5.29
N HIS A 132 18.03 -1.95 4.78
CA HIS A 132 18.20 -3.09 3.86
C HIS A 132 18.42 -2.66 2.40
N LEU A 133 18.45 -1.37 2.14
CA LEU A 133 18.69 -0.79 0.81
C LEU A 133 20.12 -0.25 0.71
N GLU A 134 21.11 -1.02 1.16
CA GLU A 134 22.50 -0.61 1.34
C GLU A 134 23.14 -0.05 0.07
N ASP A 135 22.90 -0.67 -1.08
CA ASP A 135 23.46 -0.25 -2.37
C ASP A 135 22.59 0.78 -3.10
N SER A 136 21.60 1.35 -2.43
CA SER A 136 20.66 2.31 -3.02
C SER A 136 21.00 3.75 -2.62
N PRO A 137 20.48 4.76 -3.34
CA PRO A 137 20.62 6.15 -2.95
C PRO A 137 19.88 6.52 -1.65
N THR A 138 19.10 5.60 -1.10
CA THR A 138 18.10 5.85 -0.04
C THR A 138 18.68 6.49 1.20
N LEU A 139 19.72 5.89 1.77
CA LEU A 139 20.29 6.41 3.03
C LEU A 139 20.89 7.79 2.85
N GLY A 140 21.64 8.02 1.77
CA GLY A 140 22.19 9.33 1.47
C GLY A 140 21.13 10.40 1.20
N LEU A 141 20.00 10.02 0.58
CA LEU A 141 18.88 10.93 0.40
C LEU A 141 18.18 11.25 1.72
N ILE A 142 17.99 10.26 2.59
CA ILE A 142 17.40 10.46 3.92
C ILE A 142 18.26 11.38 4.77
N ASP A 143 19.57 11.13 4.84
CA ASP A 143 20.50 11.94 5.63
C ASP A 143 20.45 13.40 5.17
N ARG A 144 20.58 13.65 3.87
CA ARG A 144 20.53 15.01 3.32
C ARG A 144 19.18 15.68 3.49
N TRP A 145 18.08 14.91 3.42
CA TRP A 145 16.72 15.39 3.68
C TRP A 145 16.57 15.86 5.12
N LEU A 146 17.00 15.03 6.07
CA LEU A 146 16.93 15.35 7.51
C LEU A 146 17.85 16.51 7.89
N ASP A 147 19.05 16.55 7.32
CA ASP A 147 19.99 17.66 7.54
C ASP A 147 19.41 18.99 7.05
N TYR A 148 18.80 19.00 5.90
CA TYR A 148 18.19 20.19 5.34
C TYR A 148 16.96 20.65 6.14
N TYR A 149 15.97 19.77 6.33
CA TYR A 149 14.69 20.16 6.94
C TYR A 149 14.70 20.27 8.46
N LEU A 150 15.58 19.55 9.15
CA LEU A 150 15.64 19.56 10.62
C LEU A 150 16.78 20.41 11.17
N LYS A 151 17.92 20.45 10.47
CA LYS A 151 19.10 21.16 10.97
C LYS A 151 19.37 22.47 10.22
N GLY A 152 18.68 22.72 9.09
CA GLY A 152 18.92 23.90 8.25
C GLY A 152 20.24 23.89 7.50
N ILE A 153 20.86 22.71 7.32
CA ILE A 153 22.10 22.56 6.57
C ILE A 153 21.75 22.51 5.08
N ASP A 154 22.36 23.39 4.29
CA ASP A 154 22.17 23.34 2.83
C ASP A 154 22.89 22.11 2.24
N THR A 155 22.14 21.10 1.93
CA THR A 155 22.61 19.83 1.34
C THR A 155 22.35 19.73 -0.15
N GLY A 156 21.68 20.73 -0.73
CA GLY A 156 21.27 20.73 -2.13
C GLY A 156 20.08 19.81 -2.44
N ILE A 157 19.54 19.09 -1.45
CA ILE A 157 18.45 18.12 -1.67
C ILE A 157 17.17 18.77 -2.24
N GLN A 158 16.94 20.03 -1.93
CA GLN A 158 15.81 20.80 -2.45
C GLN A 158 15.82 20.99 -3.96
N ASN A 159 16.99 20.85 -4.58
CA ASN A 159 17.21 21.00 -6.03
C ASN A 159 17.28 19.67 -6.78
N GLU A 160 17.20 18.56 -6.06
CA GLU A 160 17.24 17.23 -6.68
C GLU A 160 15.85 16.80 -7.18
N SER A 161 15.85 15.80 -8.04
CA SER A 161 14.64 15.15 -8.55
C SER A 161 13.75 14.72 -7.41
N LYS A 162 12.44 14.90 -7.58
CA LYS A 162 11.47 14.64 -6.53
C LYS A 162 11.10 13.17 -6.40
N ILE A 163 11.45 12.37 -7.39
CA ILE A 163 11.07 10.94 -7.44
C ILE A 163 12.28 10.12 -7.89
N TYR A 164 12.52 9.05 -7.15
CA TYR A 164 13.51 8.02 -7.48
C TYR A 164 12.79 6.69 -7.60
N ILE A 165 13.01 5.97 -8.71
CA ILE A 165 12.37 4.69 -8.99
C ILE A 165 13.44 3.68 -9.32
N GLU A 166 13.53 2.62 -8.54
CA GLU A 166 14.41 1.49 -8.82
C GLU A 166 13.94 0.76 -10.08
N ASN A 167 14.87 0.49 -10.99
CA ASN A 167 14.57 -0.25 -12.21
C ASN A 167 14.27 -1.72 -11.88
N ASN A 168 13.23 -2.29 -12.47
CA ASN A 168 12.84 -3.66 -12.21
C ASN A 168 13.69 -4.72 -12.96
N LEU A 169 14.47 -4.31 -13.96
CA LEU A 169 15.38 -5.19 -14.70
C LEU A 169 16.82 -5.10 -14.18
N ASP A 170 17.23 -3.93 -13.71
CA ASP A 170 18.54 -3.71 -13.11
C ASP A 170 18.40 -2.84 -11.85
N GLN A 171 18.42 -3.47 -10.70
CA GLN A 171 18.25 -2.84 -9.39
C GLN A 171 19.36 -1.81 -9.03
N LYS A 172 20.45 -1.77 -9.77
CA LYS A 172 21.48 -0.74 -9.60
C LYS A 172 21.13 0.57 -10.29
N LEU A 173 20.15 0.54 -11.19
CA LEU A 173 19.71 1.71 -11.92
C LEU A 173 18.50 2.34 -11.22
N TRP A 174 18.60 3.65 -11.00
CA TRP A 174 17.54 4.46 -10.43
C TRP A 174 17.12 5.52 -11.43
N MET A 175 15.87 5.47 -11.83
CA MET A 175 15.26 6.49 -12.67
C MET A 175 14.82 7.66 -11.83
N GLN A 176 14.89 8.85 -12.39
CA GLN A 176 14.55 10.09 -11.70
C GLN A 176 13.44 10.83 -12.45
N GLU A 177 12.49 11.36 -11.71
CA GLU A 177 11.36 12.12 -12.25
C GLU A 177 11.05 13.32 -11.37
N GLU A 178 10.49 14.36 -11.97
CA GLU A 178 10.10 15.58 -11.25
C GLU A 178 8.63 15.54 -10.80
N VAL A 179 7.80 14.81 -11.50
CA VAL A 179 6.35 14.73 -11.27
C VAL A 179 5.84 13.30 -11.42
N TRP A 180 4.76 13.02 -10.73
CA TRP A 180 4.07 11.74 -10.83
C TRP A 180 2.60 11.93 -11.22
N PRO A 181 2.05 11.14 -12.16
CA PRO A 181 2.80 10.26 -13.06
C PRO A 181 3.73 11.05 -13.97
N PRO A 182 4.72 10.42 -14.65
CA PRO A 182 5.60 11.10 -15.61
C PRO A 182 4.81 11.89 -16.64
N LYS A 183 5.32 13.05 -17.06
CA LYS A 183 4.57 13.99 -17.95
C LYS A 183 4.19 13.38 -19.30
N SER A 184 4.97 12.46 -19.81
CA SER A 184 4.67 11.73 -21.04
C SER A 184 4.01 10.39 -20.69
N TYR A 185 2.70 10.36 -20.59
CA TYR A 185 1.98 9.10 -20.45
C TYR A 185 0.93 8.94 -21.54
N LYS A 186 0.67 7.71 -21.89
CA LYS A 186 -0.37 7.32 -22.85
C LYS A 186 -1.52 6.70 -22.06
N SER A 187 -2.72 7.19 -22.28
CA SER A 187 -3.91 6.57 -21.70
C SER A 187 -4.41 5.48 -22.61
N TYR A 188 -4.62 4.31 -22.06
CA TYR A 188 -5.29 3.21 -22.74
C TYR A 188 -6.70 3.09 -22.17
N ARG A 189 -7.68 3.13 -23.07
CA ARG A 189 -9.07 2.80 -22.71
C ARG A 189 -9.32 1.37 -23.15
N VAL A 190 -9.54 0.52 -22.18
CA VAL A 190 -9.98 -0.84 -22.44
C VAL A 190 -11.42 -0.79 -22.93
N GLN A 191 -11.69 -1.32 -24.13
CA GLN A 191 -13.04 -1.44 -24.67
C GLN A 191 -13.56 -2.85 -24.39
N GLU A 192 -14.80 -2.92 -23.96
CA GLU A 192 -15.48 -4.20 -23.83
C GLU A 192 -15.63 -4.85 -25.22
N ASN A 193 -15.03 -6.03 -25.36
CA ASN A 193 -15.33 -6.93 -26.47
C ASN A 193 -16.36 -7.96 -25.97
N GLY A 194 -17.63 -7.59 -26.06
CA GLY A 194 -18.72 -8.45 -25.60
C GLY A 194 -18.99 -8.35 -24.08
N ASN A 195 -19.88 -9.18 -23.59
CA ASN A 195 -20.24 -9.27 -22.18
C ASN A 195 -19.19 -10.08 -21.40
N GLN A 196 -18.05 -9.47 -21.14
CA GLN A 196 -17.06 -10.07 -20.25
C GLN A 196 -17.37 -9.64 -18.81
N MET A 197 -17.41 -10.58 -17.91
CA MET A 197 -17.76 -10.37 -16.51
C MET A 197 -16.72 -11.04 -15.61
N ILE A 198 -16.24 -10.30 -14.63
CA ILE A 198 -15.48 -10.87 -13.52
C ILE A 198 -16.48 -11.39 -12.49
N VAL A 199 -16.29 -12.62 -12.05
CA VAL A 199 -17.05 -13.18 -10.96
C VAL A 199 -16.25 -12.92 -9.67
N ASP A 200 -16.77 -12.01 -8.83
CA ASP A 200 -16.18 -11.72 -7.53
C ASP A 200 -16.75 -12.66 -6.45
N ASP A 201 -16.66 -13.95 -6.72
CA ASP A 201 -17.01 -15.02 -5.80
C ASP A 201 -15.90 -16.08 -5.79
N LEU A 202 -15.04 -15.97 -4.80
CA LEU A 202 -13.92 -16.89 -4.63
C LEU A 202 -14.27 -18.11 -3.75
N SER A 203 -15.54 -18.30 -3.40
CA SER A 203 -16.01 -19.44 -2.59
C SER A 203 -15.77 -20.80 -3.26
N GLN A 204 -15.67 -20.80 -4.60
CA GLN A 204 -15.38 -22.00 -5.40
C GLN A 204 -13.88 -22.23 -5.61
N THR A 205 -13.04 -21.33 -5.16
CA THR A 205 -11.58 -21.52 -5.23
C THR A 205 -11.11 -22.27 -4.01
N ILE A 206 -10.34 -23.34 -4.25
CA ILE A 206 -9.79 -24.11 -3.15
C ILE A 206 -8.47 -23.46 -2.72
N TYR A 207 -8.55 -22.63 -1.70
CA TYR A 207 -7.36 -22.21 -0.97
C TYR A 207 -7.07 -23.20 0.15
N ASP A 208 -6.11 -24.05 -0.05
CA ASP A 208 -5.64 -24.94 0.99
C ASP A 208 -4.26 -24.48 1.48
N ARG A 209 -4.22 -23.90 2.66
CA ARG A 209 -2.97 -23.45 3.31
C ARG A 209 -1.95 -24.59 3.49
N LYS A 210 -2.38 -25.82 3.50
CA LYS A 210 -1.49 -26.98 3.64
C LYS A 210 -0.83 -27.37 2.32
N GLN A 211 -1.49 -27.08 1.21
CA GLN A 211 -1.05 -27.50 -0.12
C GLN A 211 -0.53 -26.33 -0.97
N LYS A 212 -1.10 -25.13 -0.81
CA LYS A 212 -0.68 -23.93 -1.55
C LYS A 212 -0.37 -22.80 -0.60
N ASN A 213 0.73 -22.11 -0.82
CA ASN A 213 0.94 -20.81 -0.19
C ASN A 213 0.09 -19.74 -0.87
N THR A 214 -0.10 -18.63 -0.19
CA THR A 214 -0.94 -17.50 -0.65
C THR A 214 -0.51 -17.01 -2.03
N LYS A 215 0.79 -16.91 -2.27
CA LYS A 215 1.32 -16.45 -3.56
C LYS A 215 0.94 -17.41 -4.70
N ALA A 216 1.13 -18.69 -4.53
CA ALA A 216 0.78 -19.67 -5.55
C ALA A 216 -0.71 -19.67 -5.90
N TRP A 217 -1.56 -19.44 -4.92
CA TRP A 217 -2.99 -19.30 -5.14
C TRP A 217 -3.34 -17.99 -5.87
N GLN A 218 -2.72 -16.88 -5.51
CA GLN A 218 -2.89 -15.61 -6.23
C GLN A 218 -2.39 -15.70 -7.67
N ASP A 219 -1.24 -16.31 -7.89
CA ASP A 219 -0.70 -16.53 -9.24
C ASP A 219 -1.66 -17.37 -10.09
N GLU A 220 -2.28 -18.39 -9.51
CA GLU A 220 -3.27 -19.21 -10.21
C GLU A 220 -4.51 -18.38 -10.61
N LEU A 221 -4.98 -17.48 -9.74
CA LEU A 221 -6.12 -16.63 -10.05
C LEU A 221 -5.84 -15.60 -11.16
N VAL A 222 -4.60 -15.12 -11.24
CA VAL A 222 -4.20 -14.07 -12.19
C VAL A 222 -3.70 -14.65 -13.51
N LEU A 223 -2.90 -15.73 -13.46
CA LEU A 223 -2.20 -16.25 -14.63
C LEU A 223 -2.99 -17.29 -15.42
N THR A 224 -4.05 -17.86 -14.84
CA THR A 224 -4.92 -18.79 -15.56
C THR A 224 -6.16 -18.06 -16.06
N GLN A 225 -6.56 -18.36 -17.32
CA GLN A 225 -7.85 -17.88 -17.80
C GLN A 225 -8.98 -18.52 -17.00
N ASN A 226 -9.66 -17.72 -16.20
CA ASN A 226 -10.76 -18.16 -15.35
C ASN A 226 -11.80 -17.06 -15.17
N ALA A 227 -12.88 -17.34 -14.46
CA ALA A 227 -13.96 -16.37 -14.23
C ALA A 227 -13.56 -15.19 -13.32
N HIS A 228 -12.39 -15.25 -12.68
CA HIS A 228 -11.93 -14.24 -11.72
C HIS A 228 -10.92 -13.25 -12.32
N SER A 229 -10.61 -13.37 -13.61
CA SER A 229 -9.68 -12.48 -14.31
C SER A 229 -10.16 -12.11 -15.69
N LEU A 230 -9.86 -10.89 -16.10
CA LEU A 230 -10.01 -10.43 -17.48
C LEU A 230 -8.64 -10.06 -18.02
N SER A 231 -8.38 -10.47 -19.25
CA SER A 231 -7.14 -10.13 -19.95
C SER A 231 -7.46 -9.19 -21.12
N PHE A 232 -6.63 -8.19 -21.27
CA PHE A 232 -6.74 -7.22 -22.35
C PHE A 232 -5.41 -7.12 -23.08
N ASP A 233 -5.46 -7.31 -24.40
CA ASP A 233 -4.29 -7.15 -25.22
C ASP A 233 -4.11 -5.68 -25.62
N LEU A 234 -2.93 -5.17 -25.41
CA LEU A 234 -2.51 -3.88 -25.92
C LEU A 234 -1.86 -4.04 -27.30
N GLU A 235 -1.69 -2.94 -28.02
CA GLU A 235 -0.92 -2.94 -29.27
C GLU A 235 0.51 -3.46 -29.02
N THR A 236 1.05 -4.19 -30.00
CA THR A 236 2.44 -4.66 -29.92
C THR A 236 3.40 -3.49 -29.84
N MET A 237 4.23 -3.48 -28.79
CA MET A 237 5.25 -2.45 -28.61
C MET A 237 6.33 -2.64 -29.68
N LYS A 238 6.71 -1.54 -30.34
CA LYS A 238 7.69 -1.53 -31.43
C LYS A 238 9.11 -1.20 -30.95
N GLU A 239 9.23 -0.74 -29.73
CA GLU A 239 10.46 -0.33 -29.09
C GLU A 239 10.39 -0.62 -27.58
N ASP A 240 11.52 -0.55 -26.92
CA ASP A 240 11.60 -0.70 -25.46
C ASP A 240 10.69 0.33 -24.81
N THR A 241 9.74 -0.16 -24.03
CA THR A 241 8.69 0.67 -23.44
C THR A 241 8.68 0.53 -21.94
N ARG A 242 8.68 1.66 -21.24
CA ARG A 242 8.54 1.72 -19.79
C ARG A 242 7.07 1.94 -19.42
N PHE A 243 6.56 1.07 -18.58
CA PHE A 243 5.28 1.28 -17.91
C PHE A 243 5.54 1.88 -16.53
N ALA A 244 4.99 3.05 -16.28
CA ALA A 244 5.06 3.73 -15.00
C ALA A 244 3.74 4.48 -14.76
N GLY A 245 3.27 4.45 -13.51
CA GLY A 245 1.99 5.05 -13.16
C GLY A 245 1.13 4.07 -12.37
N ARG A 246 -0.15 4.42 -12.22
CA ARG A 246 -1.15 3.51 -11.65
C ARG A 246 -1.95 2.85 -12.76
N ALA A 247 -2.21 1.57 -12.59
CA ALA A 247 -3.17 0.83 -13.40
C ALA A 247 -4.60 1.03 -12.87
#